data_b83ddb1a5c1325c1095426a841655e83
#
_entry.id   b83ddb1a5c1325c1095426a841655e83
#
_cell.length_a   1.000
_cell.length_b   1.000
_cell.length_c   1.000
_cell.angle_alpha   90.00
_cell.angle_beta   90.00
_cell.angle_gamma   90.00
#
_symmetry.space_group_name_H-M   'P 1'
#
loop_
_entity.id
_entity.type
_entity.pdbx_description
1 polymer ?
#
loop_
_entity_poly.entity_id
_entity_poly.type
_entity_poly.pdbx_seq_one_letter_code
_entity_poly.pdbx_strand_id
1 'polypeptide(L)'
;EREVVVIIGPSGSGKSTLARHFNALQRPSEGVCLIEGMDTTVEENLWDIRQHVGMVFQNPDNQIVAAIVEEDVAFGPENIGVPTAEIRTRVDAALAAVGMSDYAKHAPHLLSGGQKQRVAIAGVLALEPKCIVLDEPTAMLDPQGRKEIVTTVKKLNREKGITVVYITHYMEEALQADRIIVMGEGKLKMQGTPKEVFSHVRELYALGLEAPLAAKIADDLRQSGLNLQ
;
A
#
# COMPACT_ATOMS: atom_id res chain seq x y z
N GLU A 1 -5.60 -11.92 -6.87
CA GLU A 1 -4.16 -12.19 -6.63
C GLU A 1 -3.31 -11.50 -7.70
N ARG A 2 -2.15 -10.98 -7.30
CA ARG A 2 -1.21 -10.25 -8.17
C ARG A 2 -1.76 -8.97 -8.80
N GLU A 3 -2.79 -8.39 -8.22
CA GLU A 3 -3.35 -7.09 -8.61
C GLU A 3 -2.75 -5.96 -7.77
N VAL A 4 -2.76 -4.75 -8.33
CA VAL A 4 -2.64 -3.50 -7.59
C VAL A 4 -4.05 -2.96 -7.36
N VAL A 5 -4.54 -3.08 -6.14
CA VAL A 5 -5.86 -2.56 -5.71
C VAL A 5 -5.65 -1.25 -4.98
N VAL A 6 -6.25 -0.18 -5.45
CA VAL A 6 -6.20 1.12 -4.77
C VAL A 6 -7.51 1.39 -4.04
N ILE A 7 -7.41 1.82 -2.78
CA ILE A 7 -8.55 2.23 -1.96
C ILE A 7 -8.52 3.74 -1.81
N ILE A 8 -9.59 4.40 -2.27
CA ILE A 8 -9.81 5.84 -2.11
C ILE A 8 -11.07 6.11 -1.30
N GLY A 9 -11.19 7.31 -0.78
CA GLY A 9 -12.35 7.74 0.01
C GLY A 9 -12.01 8.98 0.83
N PRO A 10 -13.01 9.74 1.30
CA PRO A 10 -12.79 10.90 2.14
C PRO A 10 -12.13 10.51 3.47
N SER A 11 -11.60 11.52 4.18
CA SER A 11 -11.04 11.30 5.51
C SER A 11 -12.13 10.73 6.44
N GLY A 12 -11.77 9.76 7.28
CA GLY A 12 -12.73 9.09 8.18
C GLY A 12 -13.64 8.06 7.51
N SER A 13 -13.49 7.75 6.21
CA SER A 13 -14.31 6.75 5.53
C SER A 13 -14.01 5.28 5.91
N GLY A 14 -13.01 5.03 6.76
CA GLY A 14 -12.67 3.69 7.25
C GLY A 14 -11.56 2.97 6.48
N LYS A 15 -10.86 3.61 5.54
CA LYS A 15 -9.79 2.99 4.72
C LYS A 15 -8.68 2.35 5.56
N SER A 16 -8.07 3.11 6.47
CA SER A 16 -7.02 2.60 7.35
C SER A 16 -7.52 1.55 8.33
N THR A 17 -8.78 1.64 8.77
CA THR A 17 -9.44 0.60 9.57
C THR A 17 -9.53 -0.70 8.76
N LEU A 18 -10.03 -0.63 7.53
CA LEU A 18 -10.11 -1.79 6.63
C LEU A 18 -8.70 -2.38 6.38
N ALA A 19 -7.70 -1.52 6.12
CA ALA A 19 -6.32 -1.97 5.91
C ALA A 19 -5.77 -2.77 7.09
N ARG A 20 -6.06 -2.35 8.33
CA ARG A 20 -5.62 -3.03 9.55
C ARG A 20 -6.30 -4.38 9.77
N HIS A 21 -7.45 -4.64 9.15
CA HIS A 21 -8.07 -5.96 9.18
C HIS A 21 -7.34 -6.96 8.30
N PHE A 22 -6.71 -6.52 7.20
CA PHE A 22 -6.03 -7.42 6.27
C PHE A 22 -4.79 -8.11 6.86
N ASN A 23 -4.14 -7.52 7.86
CA ASN A 23 -3.03 -8.17 8.57
C ASN A 23 -3.34 -8.46 10.04
N ALA A 24 -4.64 -8.48 10.37
CA ALA A 24 -5.16 -8.75 11.72
C ALA A 24 -4.55 -7.86 12.83
N LEU A 25 -4.14 -6.62 12.51
CA LEU A 25 -3.83 -5.59 13.51
C LEU A 25 -5.11 -5.14 14.23
N GLN A 26 -6.23 -5.17 13.53
CA GLN A 26 -7.55 -4.93 14.09
C GLN A 26 -8.45 -6.12 13.72
N ARG A 27 -9.15 -6.66 14.70
CA ARG A 27 -10.11 -7.75 14.48
C ARG A 27 -11.50 -7.18 14.26
N PRO A 28 -12.33 -7.78 13.39
CA PRO A 28 -13.72 -7.36 13.22
C PRO A 28 -14.50 -7.60 14.51
N SER A 29 -15.35 -6.64 14.90
CA SER A 29 -16.30 -6.79 16.02
C SER A 29 -17.52 -7.62 15.61
N GLU A 30 -17.86 -7.60 14.33
CA GLU A 30 -18.94 -8.39 13.72
C GLU A 30 -18.51 -8.84 12.32
N GLY A 31 -19.07 -9.97 11.87
CA GLY A 31 -18.72 -10.56 10.57
C GLY A 31 -17.40 -11.33 10.62
N VAL A 32 -16.88 -11.66 9.44
CA VAL A 32 -15.66 -12.48 9.28
C VAL A 32 -14.72 -11.79 8.30
N CYS A 33 -13.43 -11.76 8.62
CA CYS A 33 -12.36 -11.37 7.70
C CYS A 33 -11.46 -12.58 7.49
N LEU A 34 -11.39 -13.07 6.25
CA LEU A 34 -10.57 -14.22 5.88
C LEU A 34 -9.36 -13.79 5.05
N ILE A 35 -8.18 -14.21 5.44
CA ILE A 35 -6.93 -14.04 4.69
C ILE A 35 -6.43 -15.43 4.29
N GLU A 36 -6.45 -15.72 3.01
CA GLU A 36 -6.13 -17.07 2.48
C GLU A 36 -6.90 -18.19 3.18
N GLY A 37 -8.17 -17.94 3.53
CA GLY A 37 -9.02 -18.89 4.26
C GLY A 37 -8.81 -18.90 5.77
N MET A 38 -7.82 -18.18 6.29
CA MET A 38 -7.55 -18.04 7.72
C MET A 38 -8.41 -16.91 8.31
N ASP A 39 -9.18 -17.22 9.35
CA ASP A 39 -9.99 -16.23 10.06
C ASP A 39 -9.11 -15.35 10.96
N THR A 40 -9.21 -14.03 10.79
CA THR A 40 -8.43 -13.04 11.54
C THR A 40 -8.83 -12.92 13.01
N THR A 41 -9.94 -13.52 13.43
CA THR A 41 -10.38 -13.57 14.83
C THR A 41 -9.74 -14.71 15.63
N VAL A 42 -9.21 -15.72 14.93
CA VAL A 42 -8.57 -16.91 15.52
C VAL A 42 -7.12 -16.58 15.85
N GLU A 43 -6.75 -16.69 17.13
CA GLU A 43 -5.42 -16.31 17.65
C GLU A 43 -4.28 -17.07 16.97
N GLU A 44 -4.46 -18.35 16.74
CA GLU A 44 -3.49 -19.27 16.15
C GLU A 44 -3.12 -18.88 14.72
N ASN A 45 -4.05 -18.22 13.99
CA ASN A 45 -3.82 -17.79 12.61
C ASN A 45 -3.02 -16.48 12.50
N LEU A 46 -2.95 -15.69 13.58
CA LEU A 46 -2.43 -14.30 13.48
C LEU A 46 -0.99 -14.23 13.01
N TRP A 47 -0.19 -15.20 13.42
CA TRP A 47 1.22 -15.23 13.04
C TRP A 47 1.39 -15.46 11.54
N ASP A 48 0.71 -16.46 11.01
CA ASP A 48 0.75 -16.78 9.58
C ASP A 48 0.15 -15.65 8.73
N ILE A 49 -0.98 -15.06 9.17
CA ILE A 49 -1.59 -13.92 8.49
C ILE A 49 -0.60 -12.75 8.39
N ARG A 50 0.12 -12.41 9.46
CA ARG A 50 1.08 -11.30 9.48
C ARG A 50 2.34 -11.55 8.66
N GLN A 51 2.71 -12.81 8.45
CA GLN A 51 3.76 -13.16 7.50
C GLN A 51 3.27 -13.03 6.04
N HIS A 52 2.02 -13.43 5.76
CA HIS A 52 1.46 -13.35 4.41
C HIS A 52 1.09 -11.94 3.99
N VAL A 53 0.65 -11.09 4.93
CA VAL A 53 0.21 -9.71 4.66
C VAL A 53 1.06 -8.72 5.44
N GLY A 54 2.03 -8.13 4.76
CA GLY A 54 2.85 -7.07 5.33
C GLY A 54 2.14 -5.71 5.28
N MET A 55 2.37 -4.85 6.28
CA MET A 55 1.78 -3.52 6.33
C MET A 55 2.85 -2.44 6.42
N VAL A 56 2.69 -1.40 5.61
CA VAL A 56 3.50 -0.19 5.61
C VAL A 56 2.63 0.98 6.00
N PHE A 57 3.05 1.74 7.01
CA PHE A 57 2.30 2.87 7.56
C PHE A 57 2.65 4.19 6.88
N GLN A 58 1.79 5.18 7.06
CA GLN A 58 1.91 6.53 6.51
C GLN A 58 3.23 7.21 6.91
N ASN A 59 3.63 7.10 8.18
CA ASN A 59 4.85 7.70 8.69
C ASN A 59 5.92 6.62 8.90
N PRO A 60 7.00 6.58 8.10
CA PRO A 60 8.07 5.61 8.24
C PRO A 60 8.84 5.74 9.56
N ASP A 61 8.90 6.91 10.18
CA ASP A 61 9.58 7.10 11.47
C ASP A 61 8.89 6.34 12.62
N ASN A 62 7.61 5.99 12.47
CA ASN A 62 6.89 5.15 13.43
C ASN A 62 7.11 3.64 13.20
N GLN A 63 7.74 3.27 12.09
CA GLN A 63 7.95 1.89 11.69
C GLN A 63 9.43 1.47 11.82
N ILE A 64 10.35 2.37 11.48
CA ILE A 64 11.80 2.13 11.57
C ILE A 64 12.23 2.21 13.03
N VAL A 65 12.82 1.13 13.56
CA VAL A 65 13.19 0.99 14.98
C VAL A 65 14.68 0.82 15.21
N ALA A 66 15.45 0.36 14.22
CA ALA A 66 16.89 0.12 14.37
C ALA A 66 17.74 1.37 14.07
N ALA A 67 18.99 1.34 14.56
CA ALA A 67 19.95 2.42 14.33
C ALA A 67 20.60 2.38 12.94
N ILE A 68 20.57 1.24 12.27
CA ILE A 68 21.17 0.98 10.95
C ILE A 68 20.10 0.36 10.05
N VAL A 69 20.07 0.78 8.77
CA VAL A 69 19.07 0.35 7.78
C VAL A 69 19.00 -1.17 7.63
N GLU A 70 20.14 -1.87 7.46
CA GLU A 70 20.11 -3.32 7.28
C GLU A 70 19.63 -4.08 8.52
N GLU A 71 19.88 -3.54 9.71
CA GLU A 71 19.39 -4.11 10.98
C GLU A 71 17.86 -3.95 11.09
N ASP A 72 17.34 -2.81 10.64
CA ASP A 72 15.90 -2.58 10.60
C ASP A 72 15.18 -3.54 9.64
N VAL A 73 15.76 -3.75 8.45
CA VAL A 73 15.22 -4.70 7.46
C VAL A 73 15.35 -6.15 7.95
N ALA A 74 16.38 -6.48 8.75
CA ALA A 74 16.56 -7.80 9.33
C ALA A 74 15.57 -8.10 10.48
N PHE A 75 15.06 -7.06 11.14
CA PHE A 75 14.24 -7.19 12.35
C PHE A 75 13.03 -8.12 12.18
N GLY A 76 12.32 -8.02 11.04
CA GLY A 76 11.18 -8.89 10.73
C GLY A 76 11.59 -10.37 10.63
N PRO A 77 12.50 -10.73 9.72
CA PRO A 77 13.02 -12.09 9.57
C PRO A 77 13.58 -12.70 10.87
N GLU A 78 14.30 -11.92 11.68
CA GLU A 78 14.80 -12.37 12.98
C GLU A 78 13.67 -12.77 13.93
N ASN A 79 12.62 -11.94 14.01
CA ASN A 79 11.48 -12.20 14.88
C ASN A 79 10.67 -13.44 14.49
N ILE A 80 10.64 -13.79 13.19
CA ILE A 80 9.96 -15.01 12.73
C ILE A 80 10.88 -16.24 12.71
N GLY A 81 12.12 -16.12 13.22
CA GLY A 81 13.05 -17.23 13.37
C GLY A 81 13.69 -17.73 12.08
N VAL A 82 13.83 -16.86 11.07
CA VAL A 82 14.56 -17.18 9.83
C VAL A 82 16.03 -17.50 10.19
N PRO A 83 16.63 -18.56 9.62
CA PRO A 83 18.05 -18.86 9.86
C PRO A 83 18.97 -17.70 9.49
N THR A 84 19.96 -17.39 10.34
CA THR A 84 20.85 -16.22 10.17
C THR A 84 21.51 -16.16 8.80
N ALA A 85 21.90 -17.30 8.22
CA ALA A 85 22.48 -17.35 6.87
C ALA A 85 21.52 -16.89 5.77
N GLU A 86 20.21 -17.10 5.97
CA GLU A 86 19.15 -16.69 5.04
C GLU A 86 18.74 -15.24 5.24
N ILE A 87 18.77 -14.72 6.48
CA ILE A 87 18.43 -13.33 6.79
C ILE A 87 19.23 -12.38 5.91
N ARG A 88 20.55 -12.57 5.82
CA ARG A 88 21.42 -11.72 5.01
C ARG A 88 20.95 -11.67 3.56
N THR A 89 20.64 -12.82 2.98
CA THR A 89 20.17 -12.91 1.59
C THR A 89 18.83 -12.18 1.39
N ARG A 90 17.90 -12.33 2.34
CA ARG A 90 16.60 -11.65 2.31
C ARG A 90 16.74 -10.13 2.43
N VAL A 91 17.60 -9.66 3.35
CA VAL A 91 17.89 -8.23 3.54
C VAL A 91 18.47 -7.61 2.28
N ASP A 92 19.51 -8.23 1.71
CA ASP A 92 20.16 -7.73 0.49
C ASP A 92 19.18 -7.70 -0.70
N ALA A 93 18.36 -8.74 -0.87
CA ALA A 93 17.34 -8.82 -1.91
C ALA A 93 16.22 -7.78 -1.71
N ALA A 94 15.80 -7.52 -0.46
CA ALA A 94 14.78 -6.54 -0.15
C ALA A 94 15.29 -5.11 -0.42
N LEU A 95 16.50 -4.77 0.06
CA LEU A 95 17.12 -3.46 -0.19
C LEU A 95 17.36 -3.22 -1.68
N ALA A 96 17.82 -4.22 -2.43
CA ALA A 96 17.99 -4.13 -3.88
C ALA A 96 16.66 -3.88 -4.61
N ALA A 97 15.58 -4.56 -4.19
CA ALA A 97 14.26 -4.41 -4.80
C ALA A 97 13.70 -2.98 -4.71
N VAL A 98 14.03 -2.26 -3.64
CA VAL A 98 13.61 -0.86 -3.42
C VAL A 98 14.69 0.17 -3.76
N GLY A 99 15.85 -0.24 -4.30
CA GLY A 99 16.96 0.65 -4.68
C GLY A 99 17.66 1.31 -3.49
N MET A 100 17.80 0.58 -2.38
CA MET A 100 18.40 1.08 -1.13
C MET A 100 19.68 0.33 -0.71
N SER A 101 20.28 -0.48 -1.60
CA SER A 101 21.49 -1.27 -1.30
C SER A 101 22.66 -0.42 -0.80
N ASP A 102 22.89 0.75 -1.40
CA ASP A 102 24.01 1.64 -1.04
C ASP A 102 23.81 2.29 0.34
N TYR A 103 22.60 2.24 0.86
CA TYR A 103 22.24 2.82 2.16
C TYR A 103 22.16 1.79 3.30
N ALA A 104 22.51 0.53 3.04
CA ALA A 104 22.41 -0.56 4.02
C ALA A 104 23.07 -0.26 5.37
N LYS A 105 24.24 0.39 5.35
CA LYS A 105 25.02 0.77 6.53
C LYS A 105 24.72 2.17 7.08
N HIS A 106 23.77 2.90 6.49
CA HIS A 106 23.42 4.23 6.93
C HIS A 106 22.48 4.21 8.14
N ALA A 107 22.56 5.27 8.93
CA ALA A 107 21.57 5.50 9.97
C ALA A 107 20.27 6.08 9.36
N PRO A 108 19.10 5.57 9.72
CA PRO A 108 17.82 6.03 9.15
C PRO A 108 17.56 7.53 9.27
N HIS A 109 18.04 8.18 10.33
CA HIS A 109 17.85 9.62 10.51
C HIS A 109 18.58 10.50 9.47
N LEU A 110 19.53 9.94 8.72
CA LEU A 110 20.24 10.62 7.63
C LEU A 110 19.52 10.50 6.29
N LEU A 111 18.43 9.73 6.22
CA LEU A 111 17.69 9.47 5.00
C LEU A 111 16.59 10.50 4.78
N SER A 112 16.29 10.80 3.50
CA SER A 112 15.09 11.55 3.13
C SER A 112 13.81 10.76 3.45
N GLY A 113 12.66 11.45 3.51
CA GLY A 113 11.37 10.79 3.77
C GLY A 113 11.06 9.68 2.76
N GLY A 114 11.33 9.89 1.47
CA GLY A 114 11.15 8.86 0.43
C GLY A 114 12.11 7.68 0.58
N GLN A 115 13.34 7.92 1.01
CA GLN A 115 14.30 6.85 1.33
C GLN A 115 13.86 6.04 2.55
N LYS A 116 13.42 6.71 3.63
CA LYS A 116 12.85 6.03 4.81
C LYS A 116 11.64 5.16 4.45
N GLN A 117 10.76 5.67 3.59
CA GLN A 117 9.59 4.91 3.14
C GLN A 117 10.00 3.66 2.35
N ARG A 118 11.03 3.75 1.50
CA ARG A 118 11.58 2.58 0.80
C ARG A 118 12.22 1.58 1.77
N VAL A 119 12.89 2.05 2.81
CA VAL A 119 13.42 1.16 3.87
C VAL A 119 12.28 0.45 4.61
N ALA A 120 11.20 1.17 4.97
CA ALA A 120 10.03 0.56 5.59
C ALA A 120 9.39 -0.52 4.69
N ILE A 121 9.31 -0.26 3.38
CA ILE A 121 8.86 -1.27 2.39
C ILE A 121 9.85 -2.45 2.35
N ALA A 122 11.17 -2.22 2.38
CA ALA A 122 12.16 -3.29 2.39
C ALA A 122 12.03 -4.20 3.63
N GLY A 123 11.80 -3.62 4.82
CA GLY A 123 11.56 -4.38 6.04
C GLY A 123 10.38 -5.33 5.93
N VAL A 124 9.30 -4.89 5.28
CA VAL A 124 8.16 -5.75 4.98
C VAL A 124 8.49 -6.81 3.93
N LEU A 125 9.22 -6.45 2.87
CA LEU A 125 9.61 -7.36 1.78
C LEU A 125 10.53 -8.50 2.27
N ALA A 126 11.35 -8.25 3.26
CA ALA A 126 12.25 -9.26 3.82
C ALA A 126 11.50 -10.43 4.50
N LEU A 127 10.22 -10.24 4.82
CA LEU A 127 9.31 -11.30 5.28
C LEU A 127 8.80 -12.18 4.14
N GLU A 128 9.04 -11.79 2.87
CA GLU A 128 8.55 -12.46 1.65
C GLU A 128 7.02 -12.61 1.62
N PRO A 129 6.26 -11.50 1.85
CA PRO A 129 4.81 -11.55 1.93
C PRO A 129 4.18 -11.81 0.56
N LYS A 130 2.97 -12.39 0.56
CA LYS A 130 2.13 -12.54 -0.64
C LYS A 130 1.37 -11.26 -0.99
N CYS A 131 1.10 -10.44 0.01
CA CYS A 131 0.40 -9.17 -0.12
C CYS A 131 1.09 -8.08 0.71
N ILE A 132 1.16 -6.87 0.16
CA ILE A 132 1.59 -5.67 0.89
C ILE A 132 0.44 -4.68 0.92
N VAL A 133 0.12 -4.21 2.12
CA VAL A 133 -0.84 -3.14 2.37
C VAL A 133 -0.07 -1.86 2.68
N LEU A 134 -0.30 -0.81 1.90
CA LEU A 134 0.36 0.48 2.05
C LEU A 134 -0.71 1.52 2.44
N ASP A 135 -0.65 2.00 3.67
CA ASP A 135 -1.58 3.00 4.20
C ASP A 135 -1.01 4.41 4.00
N GLU A 136 -1.43 5.08 2.93
CA GLU A 136 -1.01 6.44 2.54
C GLU A 136 0.53 6.64 2.47
N PRO A 137 1.27 5.75 1.82
CA PRO A 137 2.74 5.73 1.91
C PRO A 137 3.42 6.95 1.28
N THR A 138 2.68 7.78 0.57
CA THR A 138 3.17 8.96 -0.15
C THR A 138 2.71 10.28 0.44
N ALA A 139 1.87 10.27 1.49
CA ALA A 139 1.24 11.48 2.03
C ALA A 139 2.24 12.52 2.55
N MET A 140 3.40 12.08 3.05
CA MET A 140 4.45 12.95 3.60
C MET A 140 5.60 13.23 2.62
N LEU A 141 5.44 12.88 1.32
CA LEU A 141 6.50 12.96 0.34
C LEU A 141 6.28 14.11 -0.65
N ASP A 142 7.38 14.64 -1.15
CA ASP A 142 7.40 15.54 -2.28
C ASP A 142 6.98 14.82 -3.58
N PRO A 143 6.66 15.52 -4.67
CA PRO A 143 6.21 14.91 -5.91
C PRO A 143 7.19 13.87 -6.49
N GLN A 144 8.50 14.09 -6.35
CA GLN A 144 9.50 13.15 -6.82
C GLN A 144 9.50 11.87 -5.99
N GLY A 145 9.50 11.98 -4.66
CA GLY A 145 9.42 10.83 -3.74
C GLY A 145 8.15 10.00 -3.94
N ARG A 146 7.01 10.65 -4.19
CA ARG A 146 5.76 9.96 -4.54
C ARG A 146 5.91 9.10 -5.79
N LYS A 147 6.45 9.67 -6.86
CA LYS A 147 6.68 8.95 -8.12
C LYS A 147 7.60 7.74 -7.94
N GLU A 148 8.65 7.89 -7.12
CA GLU A 148 9.57 6.81 -6.80
C GLU A 148 8.89 5.66 -6.05
N ILE A 149 8.04 5.96 -5.04
CA ILE A 149 7.28 4.94 -4.31
C ILE A 149 6.30 4.21 -5.24
N VAL A 150 5.50 4.93 -6.03
CA VAL A 150 4.56 4.32 -6.98
C VAL A 150 5.28 3.42 -7.98
N THR A 151 6.43 3.87 -8.49
CA THR A 151 7.26 3.07 -9.42
C THR A 151 7.79 1.81 -8.75
N THR A 152 8.28 1.92 -7.51
CA THR A 152 8.77 0.79 -6.71
C THR A 152 7.65 -0.23 -6.48
N VAL A 153 6.48 0.21 -6.05
CA VAL A 153 5.32 -0.66 -5.80
C VAL A 153 4.90 -1.43 -7.06
N LYS A 154 4.84 -0.74 -8.20
CA LYS A 154 4.53 -1.39 -9.49
C LYS A 154 5.57 -2.43 -9.90
N LYS A 155 6.85 -2.11 -9.70
CA LYS A 155 7.94 -3.04 -9.97
C LYS A 155 7.81 -4.30 -9.12
N LEU A 156 7.54 -4.15 -7.82
CA LEU A 156 7.33 -5.27 -6.91
C LEU A 156 6.15 -6.15 -7.32
N ASN A 157 5.02 -5.55 -7.69
CA ASN A 157 3.87 -6.29 -8.19
C ASN A 157 4.21 -7.09 -9.46
N ARG A 158 4.84 -6.45 -10.46
CA ARG A 158 5.12 -7.06 -11.77
C ARG A 158 6.22 -8.12 -11.72
N GLU A 159 7.33 -7.83 -11.04
CA GLU A 159 8.52 -8.68 -11.02
C GLU A 159 8.44 -9.79 -9.98
N LYS A 160 7.85 -9.52 -8.82
CA LYS A 160 7.72 -10.48 -7.71
C LYS A 160 6.34 -11.11 -7.59
N GLY A 161 5.35 -10.63 -8.34
CA GLY A 161 3.98 -11.14 -8.30
C GLY A 161 3.26 -10.88 -6.97
N ILE A 162 3.71 -9.90 -6.19
CA ILE A 162 3.11 -9.53 -4.90
C ILE A 162 1.80 -8.79 -5.15
N THR A 163 0.74 -9.17 -4.46
CA THR A 163 -0.52 -8.41 -4.43
C THR A 163 -0.30 -7.11 -3.65
N VAL A 164 -0.81 -6.00 -4.17
CA VAL A 164 -0.68 -4.70 -3.51
C VAL A 164 -2.05 -4.12 -3.20
N VAL A 165 -2.27 -3.75 -1.95
CA VAL A 165 -3.38 -2.90 -1.51
C VAL A 165 -2.80 -1.54 -1.15
N TYR A 166 -3.23 -0.50 -1.84
CA TYR A 166 -2.64 0.83 -1.74
C TYR A 166 -3.71 1.87 -1.39
N ILE A 167 -3.60 2.51 -0.24
CA ILE A 167 -4.49 3.61 0.16
C ILE A 167 -3.86 4.92 -0.22
N THR A 168 -4.61 5.80 -0.88
CA THR A 168 -4.13 7.13 -1.26
C THR A 168 -5.25 8.16 -1.34
N HIS A 169 -4.88 9.42 -1.21
CA HIS A 169 -5.72 10.57 -1.54
C HIS A 169 -5.40 11.18 -2.92
N TYR A 170 -4.37 10.69 -3.60
CA TYR A 170 -3.93 11.19 -4.90
C TYR A 170 -4.54 10.40 -6.04
N MET A 171 -5.42 11.02 -6.80
CA MET A 171 -6.16 10.36 -7.88
C MET A 171 -5.25 9.90 -9.03
N GLU A 172 -4.12 10.60 -9.26
CA GLU A 172 -3.10 10.22 -10.23
C GLU A 172 -2.43 8.88 -9.87
N GLU A 173 -2.30 8.58 -8.57
CA GLU A 173 -1.79 7.28 -8.10
C GLU A 173 -2.83 6.19 -8.34
N ALA A 174 -4.12 6.49 -8.11
CA ALA A 174 -5.21 5.56 -8.34
C ALA A 174 -5.41 5.21 -9.83
N LEU A 175 -5.02 6.08 -10.76
CA LEU A 175 -5.01 5.77 -12.20
C LEU A 175 -4.05 4.62 -12.57
N GLN A 176 -3.13 4.29 -11.68
CA GLN A 176 -2.12 3.27 -11.91
C GLN A 176 -2.55 1.87 -11.40
N ALA A 177 -3.74 1.76 -10.83
CA ALA A 177 -4.30 0.52 -10.30
C ALA A 177 -4.88 -0.38 -11.39
N ASP A 178 -4.97 -1.67 -11.06
CA ASP A 178 -5.79 -2.62 -11.82
C ASP A 178 -7.26 -2.47 -11.41
N ARG A 179 -7.51 -2.18 -10.13
CA ARG A 179 -8.85 -1.98 -9.55
C ARG A 179 -8.83 -0.91 -8.48
N ILE A 180 -9.91 -0.13 -8.45
CA ILE A 180 -10.18 0.89 -7.43
C ILE A 180 -11.36 0.45 -6.58
N ILE A 181 -11.25 0.67 -5.27
CA ILE A 181 -12.31 0.56 -4.29
C ILE A 181 -12.56 1.95 -3.71
N VAL A 182 -13.80 2.42 -3.79
CA VAL A 182 -14.22 3.72 -3.22
C VAL A 182 -14.98 3.47 -1.94
N MET A 183 -14.46 4.01 -0.84
CA MET A 183 -15.09 3.94 0.48
C MET A 183 -15.74 5.26 0.87
N GLY A 184 -16.87 5.19 1.56
CA GLY A 184 -17.54 6.34 2.17
C GLY A 184 -18.38 5.88 3.37
N GLU A 185 -18.29 6.58 4.50
CA GLU A 185 -19.07 6.28 5.71
C GLU A 185 -18.94 4.82 6.19
N GLY A 186 -17.74 4.26 6.15
CA GLY A 186 -17.48 2.87 6.53
C GLY A 186 -18.01 1.80 5.57
N LYS A 187 -18.45 2.19 4.38
CA LYS A 187 -19.08 1.27 3.40
C LYS A 187 -18.36 1.33 2.05
N LEU A 188 -18.40 0.23 1.32
CA LEU A 188 -18.08 0.19 -0.09
C LEU A 188 -19.15 0.98 -0.86
N LYS A 189 -18.76 2.05 -1.55
CA LYS A 189 -19.65 2.87 -2.38
C LYS A 189 -19.58 2.48 -3.85
N MET A 190 -18.36 2.20 -4.35
CA MET A 190 -18.12 1.88 -5.75
C MET A 190 -16.85 1.02 -5.87
N GLN A 191 -16.76 0.19 -6.90
CA GLN A 191 -15.53 -0.51 -7.28
C GLN A 191 -15.51 -0.75 -8.78
N GLY A 192 -14.31 -0.83 -9.35
CA GLY A 192 -14.12 -1.12 -10.77
C GLY A 192 -12.70 -0.80 -11.22
N THR A 193 -12.45 -0.86 -12.50
CA THR A 193 -11.21 -0.36 -13.11
C THR A 193 -11.12 1.16 -12.95
N PRO A 194 -9.92 1.76 -13.06
CA PRO A 194 -9.78 3.22 -13.05
C PRO A 194 -10.70 3.93 -14.04
N LYS A 195 -10.84 3.36 -15.25
CA LYS A 195 -11.73 3.91 -16.28
C LYS A 195 -13.20 3.92 -15.85
N GLU A 196 -13.68 2.85 -15.26
CA GLU A 196 -15.05 2.73 -14.76
C GLU A 196 -15.29 3.71 -13.62
N VAL A 197 -14.48 3.65 -12.56
CA VAL A 197 -14.66 4.50 -11.39
C VAL A 197 -14.57 5.99 -11.72
N PHE A 198 -13.58 6.41 -12.48
CA PHE A 198 -13.41 7.82 -12.86
C PHE A 198 -14.37 8.31 -13.96
N SER A 199 -15.18 7.43 -14.55
CA SER A 199 -16.31 7.87 -15.39
C SER A 199 -17.48 8.45 -14.56
N HIS A 200 -17.56 8.12 -13.26
CA HIS A 200 -18.58 8.58 -12.32
C HIS A 200 -18.17 9.87 -11.56
N VAL A 201 -17.69 10.89 -12.30
CA VAL A 201 -17.13 12.13 -11.72
C VAL A 201 -18.06 12.77 -10.69
N ARG A 202 -19.36 12.86 -10.99
CA ARG A 202 -20.36 13.49 -10.11
C ARG A 202 -20.57 12.73 -8.81
N GLU A 203 -20.57 11.41 -8.87
CA GLU A 203 -20.71 10.55 -7.69
C GLU A 203 -19.48 10.67 -6.80
N LEU A 204 -18.28 10.76 -7.39
CA LEU A 204 -17.04 11.03 -6.66
C LEU A 204 -17.08 12.39 -5.95
N TYR A 205 -17.54 13.44 -6.64
CA TYR A 205 -17.73 14.76 -6.02
C TYR A 205 -18.74 14.75 -4.88
N ALA A 206 -19.85 14.03 -5.05
CA ALA A 206 -20.86 13.90 -3.98
C ALA A 206 -20.30 13.18 -2.74
N LEU A 207 -19.26 12.35 -2.90
CA LEU A 207 -18.50 11.73 -1.82
C LEU A 207 -17.38 12.61 -1.26
N GLY A 208 -17.19 13.82 -1.79
CA GLY A 208 -16.10 14.72 -1.40
C GLY A 208 -14.72 14.31 -1.95
N LEU A 209 -14.70 13.51 -3.02
CA LEU A 209 -13.49 13.09 -3.71
C LEU A 209 -13.27 13.93 -4.97
N GLU A 210 -12.01 14.11 -5.32
CA GLU A 210 -11.65 14.65 -6.61
C GLU A 210 -11.62 13.56 -7.71
N ALA A 211 -11.64 13.98 -8.96
CA ALA A 211 -11.39 13.12 -10.11
C ALA A 211 -10.12 13.58 -10.85
N PRO A 212 -9.42 12.72 -11.57
CA PRO A 212 -8.31 13.10 -12.44
C PRO A 212 -8.73 14.16 -13.46
N LEU A 213 -7.81 15.08 -13.80
CA LEU A 213 -8.09 16.20 -14.69
C LEU A 213 -8.71 15.75 -16.03
N ALA A 214 -8.20 14.67 -16.61
CA ALA A 214 -8.74 14.13 -17.86
C ALA A 214 -10.20 13.68 -17.73
N ALA A 215 -10.57 13.08 -16.58
CA ALA A 215 -11.95 12.65 -16.31
C ALA A 215 -12.89 13.86 -16.12
N LYS A 216 -12.41 14.92 -15.43
CA LYS A 216 -13.14 16.18 -15.28
C LYS A 216 -13.44 16.81 -16.63
N ILE A 217 -12.41 16.98 -17.48
CA ILE A 217 -12.56 17.55 -18.83
C ILE A 217 -13.53 16.70 -19.66
N ALA A 218 -13.41 15.38 -19.60
CA ALA A 218 -14.30 14.48 -20.33
C ALA A 218 -15.78 14.63 -19.89
N ASP A 219 -16.03 14.79 -18.57
CA ASP A 219 -17.39 15.02 -18.05
C ASP A 219 -17.94 16.36 -18.51
N ASP A 220 -17.15 17.44 -18.42
CA ASP A 220 -17.54 18.80 -18.87
C ASP A 220 -17.89 18.83 -20.38
N LEU A 221 -17.09 18.16 -21.21
CA LEU A 221 -17.35 18.07 -22.67
C LEU A 221 -18.59 17.26 -22.94
N ARG A 222 -18.87 16.16 -22.24
CA ARG A 222 -20.12 15.40 -22.37
C ARG A 222 -21.34 16.26 -22.01
N GLN A 223 -21.24 17.07 -20.94
CA GLN A 223 -22.31 18.01 -20.56
C GLN A 223 -22.57 19.08 -21.62
N SER A 224 -21.53 19.46 -22.37
CA SER A 224 -21.64 20.41 -23.50
C SER A 224 -22.20 19.77 -24.77
N GLY A 225 -22.61 18.48 -24.72
CA GLY A 225 -23.21 17.78 -25.85
C GLY A 225 -22.21 17.11 -26.79
N LEU A 226 -20.91 17.08 -26.43
CA LEU A 226 -19.90 16.39 -27.24
C LEU A 226 -19.90 14.88 -26.90
N ASN A 227 -20.07 14.06 -27.94
CA ASN A 227 -19.99 12.60 -27.79
C ASN A 227 -18.53 12.17 -27.84
N LEU A 228 -17.97 11.91 -26.67
CA LEU A 228 -16.61 11.36 -26.51
C LEU A 228 -16.68 9.83 -26.50
N GLN A 229 -16.04 9.23 -27.49
CA GLN A 229 -15.85 7.76 -27.55
C GLN A 229 -14.77 7.29 -26.58
#